data_32562735c8e1975aa0fdd7ff2151584f
#
_entry.id   32562735c8e1975aa0fdd7ff2151584f
#
_cell.length_a   1.000
_cell.length_b   1.000
_cell.length_c   1.000
_cell.angle_alpha   90.00
_cell.angle_beta   90.00
_cell.angle_gamma   90.00
#
_symmetry.space_group_name_H-M   'P 1'
#
loop_
_entity.id
_entity.type
_entity.pdbx_description
1 polymer ?
#
loop_
_entity_poly.entity_id
_entity_poly.type
_entity_poly.pdbx_seq_one_letter_code
_entity_poly.pdbx_strand_id
1 'polypeptide(L)'
;RPHRACLQSGAAARRLRQGAVRGLREGFPQPTVGGVLADIIEDVATRRLPTLAEDTTFTRLYRVNVILPHAPDAPCPMVIESTPTMTNLLGLVEREFLAGGMVHADHLMIHAGSLLHADGGFLILETRDVLAEPGAWKVLVRTLRTGRLEISPAELAAWGAGPLLKPEPIDVN
;
A
#
# COMPACT_ATOMS: atom_id res chain seq x y z
N ARG A 1 -9.05 39.00 -21.32
CA ARG A 1 -10.24 38.15 -21.10
C ARG A 1 -9.85 36.78 -20.42
N PRO A 2 -9.13 36.80 -19.32
CA PRO A 2 -8.74 35.54 -18.63
C PRO A 2 -9.86 34.95 -17.77
N HIS A 3 -10.84 35.72 -17.33
CA HIS A 3 -11.92 35.30 -16.42
C HIS A 3 -12.89 34.23 -16.98
N ARG A 4 -13.14 34.21 -18.30
CA ARG A 4 -14.04 33.21 -18.90
C ARG A 4 -13.42 31.81 -18.99
N ALA A 5 -12.12 31.71 -19.23
CA ALA A 5 -11.42 30.44 -19.28
C ALA A 5 -11.36 29.74 -17.90
N CYS A 6 -11.16 30.54 -16.83
CA CYS A 6 -11.13 30.04 -15.46
C CYS A 6 -12.51 29.52 -15.00
N LEU A 7 -13.60 30.16 -15.38
CA LEU A 7 -14.96 29.70 -15.06
C LEU A 7 -15.36 28.45 -15.83
N GLN A 8 -14.93 28.30 -17.09
CA GLN A 8 -15.15 27.11 -17.89
C GLN A 8 -14.36 25.90 -17.35
N SER A 9 -13.12 26.12 -16.88
CA SER A 9 -12.31 25.11 -16.21
C SER A 9 -12.99 24.60 -14.93
N GLY A 10 -13.52 25.51 -14.10
CA GLY A 10 -14.20 25.12 -12.86
C GLY A 10 -15.54 24.36 -13.07
N ALA A 11 -16.26 24.66 -14.16
CA ALA A 11 -17.49 23.94 -14.51
C ALA A 11 -17.16 22.57 -15.12
N ALA A 12 -16.12 22.45 -15.95
CA ALA A 12 -15.66 21.21 -16.52
C ALA A 12 -15.12 20.27 -15.41
N ALA A 13 -14.33 20.78 -14.49
CA ALA A 13 -13.84 20.05 -13.32
C ALA A 13 -14.98 19.52 -12.45
N ARG A 14 -16.02 20.31 -12.22
CA ARG A 14 -17.21 19.88 -11.47
C ARG A 14 -17.99 18.77 -12.19
N ARG A 15 -18.15 18.85 -13.51
CA ARG A 15 -18.84 17.80 -14.29
C ARG A 15 -18.05 16.50 -14.31
N LEU A 16 -16.72 16.57 -14.50
CA LEU A 16 -15.84 15.41 -14.41
C LEU A 16 -15.93 14.76 -13.03
N ARG A 17 -15.89 15.57 -11.97
CA ARG A 17 -16.03 15.10 -10.58
C ARG A 17 -17.35 14.34 -10.38
N GLN A 18 -18.47 14.93 -10.78
CA GLN A 18 -19.80 14.31 -10.59
C GLN A 18 -19.95 13.02 -11.40
N GLY A 19 -19.51 13.01 -12.66
CA GLY A 19 -19.60 11.83 -13.52
C GLY A 19 -18.68 10.70 -13.06
N ALA A 20 -17.44 11.02 -12.70
CA ALA A 20 -16.46 10.04 -12.24
C ALA A 20 -16.85 9.43 -10.88
N VAL A 21 -17.30 10.25 -9.92
CA VAL A 21 -17.77 9.76 -8.60
C VAL A 21 -18.94 8.82 -8.75
N ARG A 22 -19.88 9.11 -9.65
CA ARG A 22 -21.04 8.26 -9.90
C ARG A 22 -20.63 6.91 -10.50
N GLY A 23 -19.86 6.92 -11.59
CA GLY A 23 -19.42 5.68 -12.23
C GLY A 23 -18.57 4.79 -11.32
N LEU A 24 -17.71 5.39 -10.48
CA LEU A 24 -16.88 4.65 -9.54
C LEU A 24 -17.67 4.06 -8.37
N ARG A 25 -18.70 4.75 -7.87
CA ARG A 25 -19.58 4.19 -6.83
C ARG A 25 -20.42 3.01 -7.33
N GLU A 26 -20.77 3.00 -8.60
CA GLU A 26 -21.49 1.88 -9.23
C GLU A 26 -20.56 0.66 -9.41
N GLY A 27 -19.27 0.88 -9.71
CA GLY A 27 -18.27 -0.18 -9.90
C GLY A 27 -17.65 -0.72 -8.61
N PHE A 28 -17.57 0.08 -7.56
CA PHE A 28 -16.92 -0.27 -6.29
C PHE A 28 -17.83 0.08 -5.10
N PRO A 29 -18.69 -0.85 -4.69
CA PRO A 29 -19.65 -0.62 -3.62
C PRO A 29 -19.07 -0.51 -2.22
N GLN A 30 -17.79 -0.88 -2.03
CA GLN A 30 -17.13 -0.82 -0.74
C GLN A 30 -16.92 0.65 -0.30
N PRO A 31 -17.39 1.01 0.92
CA PRO A 31 -17.36 2.41 1.38
C PRO A 31 -15.93 2.97 1.51
N THR A 32 -14.97 2.14 1.91
CA THR A 32 -13.56 2.53 2.03
C THR A 32 -12.96 2.88 0.66
N VAL A 33 -13.20 2.03 -0.36
CA VAL A 33 -12.74 2.26 -1.73
C VAL A 33 -13.39 3.50 -2.31
N GLY A 34 -14.70 3.66 -2.10
CA GLY A 34 -15.43 4.83 -2.55
C GLY A 34 -14.92 6.14 -1.96
N GLY A 35 -14.47 6.13 -0.70
CA GLY A 35 -13.83 7.27 -0.02
C GLY A 35 -12.51 7.65 -0.69
N VAL A 36 -11.60 6.71 -0.83
CA VAL A 36 -10.28 6.93 -1.47
C VAL A 36 -10.44 7.46 -2.91
N LEU A 37 -11.36 6.88 -3.68
CA LEU A 37 -11.61 7.34 -5.05
C LEU A 37 -12.18 8.76 -5.10
N ALA A 38 -13.01 9.14 -4.13
CA ALA A 38 -13.52 10.52 -4.04
C ALA A 38 -12.39 11.50 -3.73
N ASP A 39 -11.48 11.16 -2.83
CA ASP A 39 -10.31 11.99 -2.49
C ASP A 39 -9.36 12.14 -3.69
N ILE A 40 -9.11 11.07 -4.43
CA ILE A 40 -8.32 11.10 -5.67
C ILE A 40 -8.95 12.06 -6.68
N ILE A 41 -10.26 11.94 -6.91
CA ILE A 41 -10.97 12.81 -7.87
C ILE A 41 -10.90 14.27 -7.42
N GLU A 42 -11.01 14.53 -6.12
CA GLU A 42 -10.89 15.88 -5.58
C GLU A 42 -9.49 16.45 -5.79
N ASP A 43 -8.44 15.69 -5.48
CA ASP A 43 -7.06 16.12 -5.68
C ASP A 43 -6.76 16.38 -7.15
N VAL A 44 -7.16 15.47 -8.03
CA VAL A 44 -7.00 15.65 -9.48
C VAL A 44 -7.73 16.89 -9.96
N ALA A 45 -8.99 17.08 -9.57
CA ALA A 45 -9.82 18.20 -10.04
C ALA A 45 -9.33 19.56 -9.53
N THR A 46 -8.79 19.62 -8.31
CA THR A 46 -8.42 20.89 -7.66
C THR A 46 -6.96 21.26 -7.85
N ARG A 47 -6.06 20.28 -7.80
CA ARG A 47 -4.62 20.52 -7.76
C ARG A 47 -3.91 20.18 -9.07
N ARG A 48 -4.33 19.08 -9.77
CA ARG A 48 -3.58 18.55 -10.89
C ARG A 48 -4.05 19.07 -12.25
N LEU A 49 -5.35 19.17 -12.44
CA LEU A 49 -5.90 19.71 -13.70
C LEU A 49 -5.33 21.06 -14.12
N PRO A 50 -5.08 22.02 -13.21
CA PRO A 50 -4.47 23.30 -13.59
C PRO A 50 -3.02 23.16 -14.12
N THR A 51 -2.28 22.14 -13.69
CA THR A 51 -0.85 21.91 -14.02
C THR A 51 -0.61 20.77 -15.01
N LEU A 52 -1.67 20.18 -15.54
CA LEU A 52 -1.65 18.98 -16.37
C LEU A 52 -0.84 19.14 -17.68
N ALA A 53 -0.63 20.36 -18.13
CA ALA A 53 0.18 20.67 -19.31
C ALA A 53 1.70 20.57 -19.04
N GLU A 54 2.11 20.61 -17.75
CA GLU A 54 3.51 20.71 -17.35
C GLU A 54 4.05 19.41 -16.74
N ASP A 55 3.19 18.61 -16.11
CA ASP A 55 3.59 17.39 -15.40
C ASP A 55 2.58 16.25 -15.57
N THR A 56 3.03 15.16 -16.19
CA THR A 56 2.25 13.91 -16.33
C THR A 56 2.66 12.82 -15.35
N THR A 57 3.69 13.08 -14.51
CA THR A 57 4.26 12.07 -13.61
C THR A 57 3.37 11.79 -12.40
N PHE A 58 2.41 12.69 -12.11
CA PHE A 58 1.49 12.56 -10.98
C PHE A 58 0.61 11.29 -11.04
N THR A 59 0.45 10.68 -12.22
CA THR A 59 -0.34 9.44 -12.37
C THR A 59 0.22 8.28 -11.52
N ARG A 60 1.54 8.28 -11.23
CA ARG A 60 2.17 7.30 -10.35
C ARG A 60 1.58 7.33 -8.93
N LEU A 61 1.20 8.52 -8.44
CA LEU A 61 0.61 8.70 -7.10
C LEU A 61 -0.73 7.98 -6.92
N TYR A 62 -1.44 7.76 -8.03
CA TYR A 62 -2.77 7.12 -8.01
C TYR A 62 -2.76 5.68 -8.49
N ARG A 63 -1.58 5.13 -8.80
CA ARG A 63 -1.46 3.70 -9.11
C ARG A 63 -1.74 2.88 -7.87
N VAL A 64 -2.48 1.80 -8.05
CA VAL A 64 -2.78 0.84 -6.99
C VAL A 64 -1.68 -0.21 -6.94
N ASN A 65 -1.13 -0.46 -5.76
CA ASN A 65 -0.29 -1.61 -5.49
C ASN A 65 -1.16 -2.73 -4.90
N VAL A 66 -1.32 -3.82 -5.65
CA VAL A 66 -2.02 -5.00 -5.16
C VAL A 66 -1.01 -5.89 -4.45
N ILE A 67 -0.93 -5.77 -3.12
CA ILE A 67 0.06 -6.48 -2.31
C ILE A 67 -0.28 -7.98 -2.24
N LEU A 68 -1.56 -8.31 -2.18
CA LEU A 68 -2.04 -9.69 -2.07
C LEU A 68 -3.27 -9.86 -2.98
N PRO A 69 -3.11 -10.46 -4.17
CA PRO A 69 -4.24 -10.80 -5.02
C PRO A 69 -4.93 -12.07 -4.52
N HIS A 70 -6.21 -11.98 -4.14
CA HIS A 70 -7.06 -13.14 -3.85
C HIS A 70 -8.07 -13.33 -4.98
N ALA A 71 -8.09 -14.53 -5.56
CA ALA A 71 -9.21 -14.93 -6.40
C ALA A 71 -10.39 -15.38 -5.50
N PRO A 72 -11.66 -15.09 -5.88
CA PRO A 72 -12.83 -15.46 -5.07
C PRO A 72 -12.91 -16.96 -4.74
N ASP A 73 -12.41 -17.79 -5.66
CA ASP A 73 -12.44 -19.26 -5.53
C ASP A 73 -11.06 -19.85 -5.20
N ALA A 74 -10.11 -19.03 -4.71
CA ALA A 74 -8.79 -19.52 -4.36
C ALA A 74 -8.87 -20.54 -3.21
N PRO A 75 -8.14 -21.66 -3.28
CA PRO A 75 -8.06 -22.58 -2.16
C PRO A 75 -7.37 -21.88 -0.96
N CYS A 76 -7.59 -22.45 0.24
CA CYS A 76 -6.91 -22.03 1.45
C CYS A 76 -5.39 -21.98 1.22
N PRO A 77 -4.73 -20.84 1.41
CA PRO A 77 -3.31 -20.71 1.14
C PRO A 77 -2.48 -21.57 2.09
N MET A 78 -1.45 -22.21 1.55
CA MET A 78 -0.46 -22.96 2.31
C MET A 78 0.93 -22.46 1.92
N VAL A 79 1.57 -21.76 2.82
CA VAL A 79 2.88 -21.14 2.60
C VAL A 79 3.92 -21.85 3.46
N ILE A 80 4.99 -22.32 2.82
CA ILE A 80 6.17 -22.88 3.50
C ILE A 80 7.28 -21.85 3.40
N GLU A 81 7.70 -21.32 4.52
CA GLU A 81 8.80 -20.35 4.57
C GLU A 81 10.04 -21.00 5.14
N SER A 82 11.03 -21.18 4.30
CA SER A 82 12.28 -21.86 4.63
C SER A 82 13.35 -20.93 5.23
N THR A 83 13.17 -19.63 5.06
CA THR A 83 14.12 -18.61 5.57
C THR A 83 13.33 -17.51 6.29
N PRO A 84 12.86 -17.77 7.52
CA PRO A 84 11.92 -16.92 8.23
C PRO A 84 12.60 -15.67 8.82
N THR A 85 13.26 -14.87 7.96
CA THR A 85 13.78 -13.56 8.33
C THR A 85 12.63 -12.60 8.64
N MET A 86 12.90 -11.53 9.36
CA MET A 86 11.90 -10.50 9.65
C MET A 86 11.26 -9.94 8.38
N THR A 87 12.07 -9.71 7.35
CA THR A 87 11.59 -9.18 6.07
C THR A 87 10.75 -10.20 5.29
N ASN A 88 11.14 -11.46 5.28
CA ASN A 88 10.39 -12.51 4.62
C ASN A 88 9.05 -12.78 5.31
N LEU A 89 9.02 -12.72 6.64
CA LEU A 89 7.79 -12.95 7.41
C LEU A 89 6.79 -11.80 7.31
N LEU A 90 7.26 -10.57 7.48
CA LEU A 90 6.40 -9.39 7.61
C LEU A 90 6.18 -8.65 6.31
N GLY A 91 7.11 -8.81 5.37
CA GLY A 91 7.21 -7.98 4.19
C GLY A 91 8.15 -6.79 4.39
N LEU A 92 8.33 -6.06 3.34
CA LEU A 92 9.26 -4.93 3.31
C LEU A 92 8.71 -3.78 2.47
N VAL A 93 9.26 -2.59 2.71
CA VAL A 93 9.16 -1.44 1.82
C VAL A 93 10.52 -1.26 1.17
N GLU A 94 10.61 -1.53 -0.12
CA GLU A 94 11.84 -1.34 -0.88
C GLU A 94 12.26 0.13 -0.88
N ARG A 95 13.55 0.38 -1.08
CA ARG A 95 14.13 1.71 -1.14
C ARG A 95 14.98 1.84 -2.39
N GLU A 96 14.77 2.90 -3.11
CA GLU A 96 15.58 3.27 -4.25
C GLU A 96 16.58 4.35 -3.85
N PHE A 97 17.85 4.12 -4.12
CA PHE A 97 18.90 5.11 -3.90
C PHE A 97 19.10 5.93 -5.18
N LEU A 98 18.70 7.19 -5.10
CA LEU A 98 18.83 8.13 -6.21
C LEU A 98 20.20 8.79 -6.22
N ALA A 99 20.55 9.38 -7.35
CA ALA A 99 21.77 10.18 -7.47
C ALA A 99 21.79 11.30 -6.42
N GLY A 100 22.94 11.50 -5.76
CA GLY A 100 23.08 12.48 -4.66
C GLY A 100 22.78 11.92 -3.27
N GLY A 101 22.60 10.59 -3.13
CA GLY A 101 22.39 9.93 -1.84
C GLY A 101 20.96 10.08 -1.27
N MET A 102 20.03 10.60 -2.06
CA MET A 102 18.62 10.64 -1.68
C MET A 102 18.02 9.23 -1.71
N VAL A 103 17.20 8.92 -0.72
CA VAL A 103 16.48 7.66 -0.63
C VAL A 103 15.03 7.91 -0.95
N HIS A 104 14.49 7.16 -1.90
CA HIS A 104 13.09 7.20 -2.31
C HIS A 104 12.38 5.91 -1.90
N ALA A 105 11.16 6.03 -1.40
CA ALA A 105 10.25 4.93 -1.20
C ALA A 105 8.82 5.42 -1.43
N ASP A 106 8.02 4.64 -2.14
CA ASP A 106 6.62 4.93 -2.36
C ASP A 106 5.72 3.71 -2.06
N HIS A 107 4.42 3.90 -2.16
CA HIS A 107 3.43 2.85 -1.89
C HIS A 107 3.51 1.67 -2.87
N LEU A 108 4.10 1.85 -4.06
CA LEU A 108 4.29 0.78 -5.05
C LEU A 108 5.45 -0.15 -4.69
N MET A 109 6.28 0.24 -3.73
CA MET A 109 7.46 -0.50 -3.26
C MET A 109 7.16 -1.35 -2.02
N ILE A 110 5.89 -1.49 -1.64
CA ILE A 110 5.46 -2.31 -0.52
C ILE A 110 5.27 -3.74 -1.01
N HIS A 111 5.92 -4.69 -0.35
CA HIS A 111 5.84 -6.13 -0.64
C HIS A 111 5.32 -6.89 0.56
N ALA A 112 4.40 -7.85 0.31
CA ALA A 112 3.89 -8.75 1.32
C ALA A 112 4.96 -9.75 1.78
N GLY A 113 4.93 -10.10 3.07
CA GLY A 113 5.66 -11.24 3.59
C GLY A 113 4.80 -12.51 3.64
N SER A 114 5.44 -13.61 4.05
CA SER A 114 4.82 -14.93 4.12
C SER A 114 3.64 -15.00 5.10
N LEU A 115 3.62 -14.19 6.15
CA LEU A 115 2.46 -14.06 7.05
C LEU A 115 1.22 -13.54 6.33
N LEU A 116 1.37 -12.53 5.48
CA LEU A 116 0.24 -12.00 4.72
C LEU A 116 -0.16 -12.94 3.58
N HIS A 117 0.81 -13.61 2.93
CA HIS A 117 0.50 -14.62 1.91
C HIS A 117 -0.25 -15.84 2.46
N ALA A 118 -0.08 -16.13 3.76
CA ALA A 118 -0.75 -17.22 4.45
C ALA A 118 -2.05 -16.80 5.13
N ASP A 119 -2.49 -15.54 4.97
CA ASP A 119 -3.70 -15.04 5.63
C ASP A 119 -4.94 -15.87 5.26
N GLY A 120 -5.70 -16.26 6.28
CA GLY A 120 -6.81 -17.20 6.13
C GLY A 120 -6.40 -18.66 5.80
N GLY A 121 -5.12 -19.01 5.96
CA GLY A 121 -4.59 -20.32 5.65
C GLY A 121 -3.55 -20.84 6.63
N PHE A 122 -2.48 -21.41 6.11
CA PHE A 122 -1.44 -22.04 6.91
C PHE A 122 -0.06 -21.50 6.53
N LEU A 123 0.71 -21.08 7.54
CA LEU A 123 2.12 -20.79 7.43
C LEU A 123 2.92 -21.86 8.15
N ILE A 124 3.77 -22.56 7.40
CA ILE A 124 4.62 -23.63 7.90
C ILE A 124 6.04 -23.07 8.04
N LEU A 125 6.59 -23.18 9.26
CA LEU A 125 7.90 -22.63 9.63
C LEU A 125 8.73 -23.69 10.33
N GLU A 126 10.03 -23.72 10.06
CA GLU A 126 10.98 -24.49 10.87
C GLU A 126 11.25 -23.74 12.18
N THR A 127 10.90 -24.34 13.31
CA THR A 127 11.00 -23.69 14.62
C THR A 127 12.42 -23.25 14.94
N ARG A 128 13.42 -24.05 14.56
CA ARG A 128 14.83 -23.73 14.81
C ARG A 128 15.25 -22.44 14.13
N ASP A 129 14.81 -22.26 12.89
CA ASP A 129 15.18 -21.08 12.08
C ASP A 129 14.49 -19.83 12.58
N VAL A 130 13.22 -19.93 12.97
CA VAL A 130 12.49 -18.81 13.60
C VAL A 130 13.14 -18.37 14.91
N LEU A 131 13.59 -19.33 15.74
CA LEU A 131 14.24 -19.01 17.01
C LEU A 131 15.68 -18.48 16.84
N ALA A 132 16.34 -18.85 15.74
CA ALA A 132 17.65 -18.34 15.40
C ALA A 132 17.63 -16.90 14.88
N GLU A 133 16.52 -16.48 14.26
CA GLU A 133 16.38 -15.13 13.71
C GLU A 133 16.02 -14.10 14.81
N PRO A 134 16.87 -13.08 15.01
CA PRO A 134 16.63 -12.08 16.06
C PRO A 134 15.30 -11.36 15.89
N GLY A 135 14.42 -11.48 16.89
CA GLY A 135 13.13 -10.79 16.93
C GLY A 135 11.99 -11.47 16.19
N ALA A 136 12.23 -12.44 15.30
CA ALA A 136 11.19 -13.10 14.49
C ALA A 136 10.12 -13.74 15.38
N TRP A 137 10.51 -14.50 16.40
CA TRP A 137 9.57 -15.12 17.34
C TRP A 137 8.69 -14.09 18.05
N LYS A 138 9.30 -13.01 18.54
CA LYS A 138 8.57 -11.94 19.25
C LYS A 138 7.51 -11.30 18.37
N VAL A 139 7.86 -11.04 17.11
CA VAL A 139 6.95 -10.40 16.16
C VAL A 139 5.85 -11.35 15.72
N LEU A 140 6.16 -12.61 15.45
CA LEU A 140 5.17 -13.65 15.18
C LEU A 140 4.12 -13.74 16.27
N VAL A 141 4.54 -13.90 17.52
CA VAL A 141 3.64 -13.97 18.68
C VAL A 141 2.81 -12.69 18.80
N ARG A 142 3.40 -11.52 18.60
CA ARG A 142 2.68 -10.24 18.62
C ARG A 142 1.60 -10.21 17.54
N THR A 143 1.94 -10.51 16.30
CA THR A 143 1.01 -10.50 15.17
C THR A 143 -0.15 -11.46 15.39
N LEU A 144 0.13 -12.69 15.78
CA LEU A 144 -0.91 -13.70 16.08
C LEU A 144 -1.82 -13.30 17.25
N ARG A 145 -1.29 -12.62 18.27
CA ARG A 145 -2.09 -12.17 19.43
C ARG A 145 -2.94 -10.95 19.12
N THR A 146 -2.45 -10.06 18.28
CA THR A 146 -3.15 -8.80 17.96
C THR A 146 -4.05 -8.93 16.74
N GLY A 147 -3.86 -9.96 15.90
CA GLY A 147 -4.50 -10.07 14.59
C GLY A 147 -4.08 -8.94 13.65
N ARG A 148 -2.94 -8.30 13.89
CA ARG A 148 -2.48 -7.15 13.09
C ARG A 148 -1.03 -7.30 12.68
N LEU A 149 -0.80 -7.22 11.38
CA LEU A 149 0.51 -7.27 10.77
C LEU A 149 1.03 -5.85 10.49
N GLU A 150 2.24 -5.55 10.96
CA GLU A 150 2.96 -4.33 10.61
C GLU A 150 4.07 -4.66 9.61
N ILE A 151 3.97 -4.12 8.40
CA ILE A 151 5.08 -4.16 7.43
C ILE A 151 6.11 -3.12 7.87
N SER A 152 7.38 -3.48 7.92
CA SER A 152 8.48 -2.63 8.40
C SER A 152 8.27 -2.14 9.85
N PRO A 153 8.19 -3.05 10.83
CA PRO A 153 8.02 -2.67 12.22
C PRO A 153 9.23 -1.88 12.76
N ALA A 154 9.06 -1.24 13.91
CA ALA A 154 10.09 -0.41 14.54
C ALA A 154 11.39 -1.17 14.83
N GLU A 155 11.31 -2.49 15.01
CA GLU A 155 12.44 -3.38 15.21
C GLU A 155 13.40 -3.39 14.01
N LEU A 156 12.90 -3.24 12.78
CA LEU A 156 13.71 -3.12 11.57
C LEU A 156 14.37 -1.73 11.43
N ALA A 157 13.81 -0.70 12.05
CA ALA A 157 14.36 0.65 12.00
C ALA A 157 15.71 0.77 12.71
N ALA A 158 16.01 -0.13 13.65
CA ALA A 158 17.29 -0.18 14.36
C ALA A 158 18.49 -0.56 13.46
N TRP A 159 18.23 -1.11 12.27
CA TRP A 159 19.26 -1.59 11.33
C TRP A 159 19.60 -0.60 10.22
N GLY A 160 19.08 0.61 10.26
CA GLY A 160 19.36 1.65 9.28
C GLY A 160 18.45 2.86 9.40
N ALA A 161 18.60 3.84 8.52
CA ALA A 161 17.74 5.01 8.49
C ALA A 161 16.25 4.60 8.55
N GLY A 162 15.51 5.20 9.46
CA GLY A 162 14.12 4.87 9.75
C GLY A 162 13.24 4.80 8.49
N PRO A 163 12.04 4.23 8.58
CA PRO A 163 11.17 4.06 7.42
C PRO A 163 10.78 5.41 6.84
N LEU A 164 11.08 5.61 5.56
CA LEU A 164 10.59 6.77 4.80
C LEU A 164 9.07 6.71 4.61
N LEU A 165 8.53 5.50 4.56
CA LEU A 165 7.12 5.20 4.45
C LEU A 165 6.77 4.14 5.50
N LYS A 166 5.74 4.39 6.30
CA LYS A 166 5.18 3.43 7.25
C LYS A 166 3.76 3.08 6.81
N PRO A 167 3.55 1.90 6.23
CA PRO A 167 2.20 1.42 5.93
C PRO A 167 1.35 1.29 7.20
N GLU A 168 0.05 1.44 7.07
CA GLU A 168 -0.87 1.10 8.14
C GLU A 168 -0.87 -0.40 8.41
N PRO A 169 -1.05 -0.82 9.68
CA PRO A 169 -1.17 -2.22 10.02
C PRO A 169 -2.35 -2.89 9.30
N ILE A 170 -2.13 -4.10 8.82
CA ILE A 170 -3.11 -4.90 8.08
C ILE A 170 -3.71 -5.92 9.06
N ASP A 171 -5.03 -6.05 9.07
CA ASP A 171 -5.71 -7.09 9.85
C ASP A 171 -5.46 -8.44 9.19
N VAL A 172 -5.09 -9.45 9.99
CA VAL A 172 -4.79 -10.84 9.57
C VAL A 172 -5.53 -11.83 10.46
N ASN A 173 -5.94 -12.97 9.87
CA ASN A 173 -6.72 -14.02 10.52
C ASN A 173 -5.93 -15.32 10.71
#